data_f6f9b3fab9e45b3ac5c5daa5035be7bc
#
_entry.id   f6f9b3fab9e45b3ac5c5daa5035be7bc
#
_cell.length_a   1.000
_cell.length_b   1.000
_cell.length_c   1.000
_cell.angle_alpha   90.00
_cell.angle_beta   90.00
_cell.angle_gamma   90.00
#
_symmetry.space_group_name_H-M   'P 1'
#
loop_
_entity.id
_entity.type
_entity.pdbx_description
1 polymer ?
#
loop_
_entity_poly.entity_id
_entity_poly.type
_entity_poly.pdbx_seq_one_letter_code
_entity_poly.pdbx_strand_id
1 'polypeptide(L)'
;MVNPNPPTLVILAAGLGSRYGGLKQLDSISSQGETIMDFSIFDAMRAGFGKIVFVIRQSFEQRFRAVYTQKLKNRIPLEFVFQEIENVPTSYRNPNRQKPWGTAHALLMAKEVVQENFAVINADDFYGREAFVEMAAYLSQIPVDAATFGMMAYRLENTLSVHGSVSRGICQVSRDGYLQEIKELTNIKKIGKQFVVESIHRPIKGLGGEAIVSMNFWGFTPKYFEFAEPFFEQFLAENAGQLQAEFFIPSVVDKLIQKQNALVKVLHSNARWFGVTYQADSVLVREKIKQLKLNKIYPDDLWA
;
A
#
# COMPACT_ATOMS: atom_id res chain seq x y z
N MET A 1 -11.35 13.41 -21.29
CA MET A 1 -11.50 14.64 -20.48
C MET A 1 -10.64 14.44 -19.24
N VAL A 2 -9.84 15.44 -18.86
CA VAL A 2 -9.06 15.41 -17.61
C VAL A 2 -10.05 15.30 -16.46
N ASN A 3 -9.78 14.42 -15.49
CA ASN A 3 -10.66 14.23 -14.33
C ASN A 3 -10.66 15.51 -13.48
N PRO A 4 -11.79 16.21 -13.33
CA PRO A 4 -11.86 17.45 -12.57
C PRO A 4 -11.79 17.22 -11.06
N ASN A 5 -11.94 15.97 -10.60
CA ASN A 5 -11.96 15.63 -9.17
C ASN A 5 -10.55 15.25 -8.68
N PRO A 6 -10.10 15.84 -7.57
CA PRO A 6 -8.86 15.42 -6.91
C PRO A 6 -8.90 13.91 -6.60
N PRO A 7 -7.77 13.20 -6.73
CA PRO A 7 -7.74 11.77 -6.44
C PRO A 7 -7.97 11.49 -4.94
N THR A 8 -8.48 10.29 -4.65
CA THR A 8 -8.63 9.78 -3.29
C THR A 8 -7.39 8.99 -2.87
N LEU A 9 -6.96 9.11 -1.61
CA LEU A 9 -5.99 8.21 -1.01
C LEU A 9 -6.71 7.16 -0.16
N VAL A 10 -6.57 5.88 -0.54
CA VAL A 10 -7.04 4.73 0.24
C VAL A 10 -5.89 4.17 1.06
N ILE A 11 -6.08 4.05 2.38
CA ILE A 11 -5.06 3.57 3.32
C ILE A 11 -5.49 2.24 3.90
N LEU A 12 -4.71 1.18 3.63
CA LEU A 12 -4.98 -0.17 4.12
C LEU A 12 -4.46 -0.31 5.55
N ALA A 13 -5.35 -0.25 6.53
CA ALA A 13 -5.05 -0.28 7.96
C ALA A 13 -5.79 -1.39 8.73
N ALA A 14 -6.41 -2.35 8.05
CA ALA A 14 -7.13 -3.47 8.66
C ALA A 14 -6.24 -4.62 9.17
N GLY A 15 -4.94 -4.59 8.87
CA GLY A 15 -3.98 -5.59 9.30
C GLY A 15 -3.84 -5.67 10.82
N LEU A 16 -3.85 -6.89 11.37
CA LEU A 16 -3.79 -7.11 12.84
C LEU A 16 -2.43 -6.81 13.47
N GLY A 17 -1.39 -6.60 12.67
CA GLY A 17 -0.04 -6.49 13.23
C GLY A 17 0.30 -7.68 14.15
N SER A 18 0.01 -8.90 13.72
CA SER A 18 0.06 -10.14 14.55
C SER A 18 1.39 -10.35 15.30
N ARG A 19 2.44 -9.67 14.85
CA ARG A 19 3.77 -9.67 15.50
C ARG A 19 3.94 -8.53 16.51
N TYR A 20 2.94 -7.62 16.65
CA TYR A 20 3.09 -6.37 17.41
C TYR A 20 2.17 -6.29 18.64
N GLY A 21 1.18 -7.17 18.77
CA GLY A 21 0.28 -7.25 19.93
C GLY A 21 -0.69 -6.08 20.14
N GLY A 22 -0.89 -5.19 19.13
CA GLY A 22 -1.76 -4.01 19.26
C GLY A 22 -2.02 -3.29 17.94
N LEU A 23 -2.66 -2.10 18.04
CA LEU A 23 -2.91 -1.17 16.93
C LEU A 23 -1.61 -0.46 16.50
N LYS A 24 -0.68 -1.21 15.91
CA LYS A 24 0.60 -0.73 15.39
C LYS A 24 0.47 0.54 14.53
N GLN A 25 -0.62 0.66 13.79
CA GLN A 25 -0.88 1.76 12.86
C GLN A 25 -1.06 3.11 13.57
N LEU A 26 -1.43 3.10 14.87
CA LEU A 26 -1.58 4.31 15.68
C LEU A 26 -0.40 4.58 16.63
N ASP A 27 0.68 3.78 16.54
CA ASP A 27 1.86 4.00 17.37
C ASP A 27 2.61 5.24 16.92
N SER A 28 2.90 6.11 17.87
CA SER A 28 3.66 7.34 17.62
C SER A 28 5.11 7.03 17.25
N ILE A 29 5.58 7.68 16.18
CA ILE A 29 6.98 7.62 15.72
C ILE A 29 7.70 8.96 15.86
N SER A 30 7.04 9.98 16.36
CA SER A 30 7.62 11.31 16.58
C SER A 30 7.32 11.85 17.97
N SER A 31 8.00 12.90 18.38
CA SER A 31 7.78 13.60 19.65
C SER A 31 6.42 14.31 19.72
N GLN A 32 5.80 14.61 18.58
CA GLN A 32 4.49 15.28 18.49
C GLN A 32 3.32 14.28 18.41
N GLY A 33 3.57 12.99 18.59
CA GLY A 33 2.52 11.97 18.54
C GLY A 33 2.07 11.57 17.15
N GLU A 34 2.84 11.93 16.10
CA GLU A 34 2.53 11.53 14.73
C GLU A 34 2.88 10.06 14.50
N THR A 35 2.05 9.37 13.75
CA THR A 35 2.24 8.00 13.26
C THR A 35 2.95 8.03 11.90
N ILE A 36 3.43 6.89 11.41
CA ILE A 36 4.01 6.81 10.06
C ILE A 36 3.00 7.21 8.98
N MET A 37 1.74 6.83 9.18
CA MET A 37 0.62 7.15 8.30
C MET A 37 0.31 8.66 8.25
N ASP A 38 0.56 9.42 9.32
CA ASP A 38 0.37 10.88 9.33
C ASP A 38 1.25 11.57 8.28
N PHE A 39 2.48 11.08 8.05
CA PHE A 39 3.37 11.62 7.01
C PHE A 39 2.82 11.34 5.62
N SER A 40 2.28 10.14 5.37
CA SER A 40 1.64 9.80 4.10
C SER A 40 0.40 10.66 3.84
N ILE A 41 -0.44 10.90 4.85
CA ILE A 41 -1.61 11.79 4.74
C ILE A 41 -1.18 13.23 4.46
N PHE A 42 -0.17 13.73 5.19
CA PHE A 42 0.37 15.07 5.00
C PHE A 42 0.91 15.27 3.58
N ASP A 43 1.68 14.31 3.07
CA ASP A 43 2.24 14.36 1.72
C ASP A 43 1.14 14.29 0.65
N ALA A 44 0.12 13.43 0.84
CA ALA A 44 -1.01 13.31 -0.07
C ALA A 44 -1.81 14.62 -0.15
N MET A 45 -2.13 15.23 1.00
CA MET A 45 -2.83 16.53 1.03
C MET A 45 -2.05 17.60 0.26
N ARG A 46 -0.74 17.67 0.44
CA ARG A 46 0.14 18.61 -0.27
C ARG A 46 0.31 18.30 -1.76
N ALA A 47 0.14 17.03 -2.14
CA ALA A 47 0.16 16.60 -3.53
C ALA A 47 -1.18 16.84 -4.25
N GLY A 48 -2.23 17.26 -3.53
CA GLY A 48 -3.53 17.56 -4.12
C GLY A 48 -4.56 16.42 -4.07
N PHE A 49 -4.35 15.42 -3.21
CA PHE A 49 -5.42 14.44 -2.91
C PHE A 49 -6.58 15.13 -2.19
N GLY A 50 -7.81 14.81 -2.57
CA GLY A 50 -9.03 15.48 -2.12
C GLY A 50 -9.84 14.73 -1.07
N LYS A 51 -9.51 13.47 -0.78
CA LYS A 51 -10.22 12.62 0.18
C LYS A 51 -9.30 11.52 0.72
N ILE A 52 -9.49 11.15 1.97
CA ILE A 52 -8.83 9.98 2.60
C ILE A 52 -9.88 8.92 2.93
N VAL A 53 -9.63 7.69 2.52
CA VAL A 53 -10.44 6.52 2.87
C VAL A 53 -9.58 5.57 3.69
N PHE A 54 -9.99 5.30 4.93
CA PHE A 54 -9.34 4.29 5.77
C PHE A 54 -10.06 2.96 5.64
N VAL A 55 -9.34 1.93 5.23
CA VAL A 55 -9.82 0.54 5.31
C VAL A 55 -9.31 -0.04 6.62
N ILE A 56 -10.20 -0.19 7.59
CA ILE A 56 -9.91 -0.64 8.96
C ILE A 56 -10.77 -1.82 9.34
N ARG A 57 -10.61 -2.34 10.56
CA ARG A 57 -11.60 -3.22 11.18
C ARG A 57 -12.66 -2.40 11.91
N GLN A 58 -13.88 -2.91 11.94
CA GLN A 58 -14.99 -2.28 12.69
C GLN A 58 -14.62 -2.02 14.15
N SER A 59 -13.89 -2.94 14.78
CA SER A 59 -13.42 -2.81 16.16
C SER A 59 -12.47 -1.62 16.37
N PHE A 60 -11.88 -1.06 15.32
CA PHE A 60 -10.95 0.07 15.40
C PHE A 60 -11.59 1.43 15.07
N GLU A 61 -12.84 1.42 14.60
CA GLU A 61 -13.53 2.61 14.10
C GLU A 61 -13.51 3.78 15.08
N GLN A 62 -13.99 3.55 16.30
CA GLN A 62 -14.09 4.62 17.32
C GLN A 62 -12.73 5.30 17.55
N ARG A 63 -11.67 4.50 17.65
CA ARG A 63 -10.32 5.00 17.91
C ARG A 63 -9.74 5.75 16.71
N PHE A 64 -9.90 5.22 15.49
CA PHE A 64 -9.46 5.90 14.28
C PHE A 64 -10.19 7.21 14.06
N ARG A 65 -11.53 7.23 14.20
CA ARG A 65 -12.33 8.46 14.09
C ARG A 65 -11.88 9.51 15.11
N ALA A 66 -11.75 9.15 16.38
CA ALA A 66 -11.30 10.08 17.42
C ALA A 66 -9.95 10.72 17.08
N VAL A 67 -8.96 9.92 16.67
CA VAL A 67 -7.61 10.40 16.34
C VAL A 67 -7.62 11.28 15.09
N TYR A 68 -8.19 10.80 13.97
CA TYR A 68 -8.03 11.48 12.68
C TYR A 68 -9.00 12.66 12.50
N THR A 69 -10.20 12.64 13.09
CA THR A 69 -11.07 13.81 13.13
C THR A 69 -10.41 14.96 13.90
N GLN A 70 -9.78 14.66 15.03
CA GLN A 70 -9.07 15.65 15.83
C GLN A 70 -7.80 16.17 15.10
N LYS A 71 -6.98 15.29 14.53
CA LYS A 71 -5.75 15.69 13.84
C LYS A 71 -6.02 16.51 12.60
N LEU A 72 -6.96 16.08 11.77
CA LEU A 72 -7.20 16.71 10.46
C LEU A 72 -8.15 17.89 10.50
N LYS A 73 -8.95 18.08 11.57
CA LYS A 73 -9.80 19.27 11.81
C LYS A 73 -10.60 19.70 10.56
N ASN A 74 -11.19 18.76 9.85
CA ASN A 74 -11.93 18.98 8.60
C ASN A 74 -11.11 19.56 7.43
N ARG A 75 -9.78 19.47 7.46
CA ARG A 75 -8.90 19.93 6.36
C ARG A 75 -9.07 19.10 5.08
N ILE A 76 -9.54 17.86 5.22
CA ILE A 76 -9.81 16.93 4.12
C ILE A 76 -10.96 15.99 4.50
N PRO A 77 -11.86 15.63 3.57
CA PRO A 77 -12.89 14.62 3.78
C PRO A 77 -12.31 13.28 4.19
N LEU A 78 -12.95 12.63 5.19
CA LEU A 78 -12.55 11.32 5.73
C LEU A 78 -13.70 10.33 5.59
N GLU A 79 -13.39 9.14 5.06
CA GLU A 79 -14.27 7.99 5.03
C GLU A 79 -13.63 6.80 5.71
N PHE A 80 -14.46 5.94 6.31
CA PHE A 80 -14.02 4.73 6.99
C PHE A 80 -14.83 3.56 6.47
N VAL A 81 -14.15 2.58 5.93
CA VAL A 81 -14.73 1.33 5.44
C VAL A 81 -14.11 0.15 6.17
N PHE A 82 -14.84 -0.95 6.23
CA PHE A 82 -14.49 -2.04 7.14
C PHE A 82 -14.16 -3.33 6.38
N GLN A 83 -12.98 -3.86 6.65
CA GLN A 83 -12.60 -5.19 6.19
C GLN A 83 -12.77 -6.19 7.34
N GLU A 84 -13.78 -7.07 7.23
CA GLU A 84 -13.96 -8.18 8.14
C GLU A 84 -13.81 -9.52 7.39
N ILE A 85 -13.54 -10.59 8.15
CA ILE A 85 -13.41 -11.95 7.59
C ILE A 85 -14.74 -12.41 7.00
N GLU A 86 -15.83 -11.95 7.57
CA GLU A 86 -17.21 -12.25 7.22
C GLU A 86 -17.72 -11.49 5.99
N ASN A 87 -16.96 -10.52 5.44
CA ASN A 87 -17.33 -9.78 4.23
C ASN A 87 -17.17 -10.63 2.96
N VAL A 88 -17.72 -11.83 3.00
CA VAL A 88 -17.79 -12.79 1.88
C VAL A 88 -19.17 -13.45 1.89
N PRO A 89 -19.65 -13.98 0.75
CA PRO A 89 -20.89 -14.75 0.70
C PRO A 89 -20.91 -15.86 1.76
N THR A 90 -22.07 -16.11 2.35
CA THR A 90 -22.24 -17.06 3.48
C THR A 90 -21.68 -18.45 3.16
N SER A 91 -21.77 -18.90 1.89
CA SER A 91 -21.23 -20.17 1.42
C SER A 91 -19.71 -20.32 1.56
N TYR A 92 -18.99 -19.21 1.66
CA TYR A 92 -17.52 -19.20 1.79
C TYR A 92 -17.04 -18.86 3.20
N ARG A 93 -17.96 -18.58 4.14
CA ARG A 93 -17.59 -18.29 5.53
C ARG A 93 -17.08 -19.55 6.22
N ASN A 94 -15.94 -19.42 6.88
CA ASN A 94 -15.34 -20.51 7.65
C ASN A 94 -15.05 -20.01 9.08
N PRO A 95 -15.68 -20.57 10.12
CA PRO A 95 -15.50 -20.13 11.51
C PRO A 95 -14.08 -20.30 12.05
N ASN A 96 -13.28 -21.15 11.42
CA ASN A 96 -11.89 -21.38 11.80
C ASN A 96 -10.92 -20.37 11.15
N ARG A 97 -11.40 -19.53 10.21
CA ARG A 97 -10.56 -18.54 9.57
C ARG A 97 -10.35 -17.34 10.48
N GLN A 98 -9.09 -17.03 10.76
CA GLN A 98 -8.68 -15.86 11.54
C GLN A 98 -7.96 -14.82 10.68
N LYS A 99 -7.45 -15.23 9.53
CA LYS A 99 -6.66 -14.39 8.64
C LYS A 99 -7.58 -13.58 7.71
N PRO A 100 -7.36 -12.25 7.57
CA PRO A 100 -8.04 -11.42 6.57
C PRO A 100 -7.84 -11.97 5.15
N TRP A 101 -8.74 -11.62 4.24
CA TRP A 101 -8.71 -12.12 2.86
C TRP A 101 -7.66 -11.44 1.95
N GLY A 102 -6.83 -10.55 2.50
CA GLY A 102 -5.73 -9.91 1.79
C GLY A 102 -6.02 -8.47 1.34
N THR A 103 -5.01 -7.84 0.71
CA THR A 103 -5.03 -6.41 0.38
C THR A 103 -5.98 -6.05 -0.74
N ALA A 104 -6.21 -6.93 -1.71
CA ALA A 104 -7.20 -6.67 -2.77
C ALA A 104 -8.63 -6.76 -2.24
N HIS A 105 -8.92 -7.68 -1.33
CA HIS A 105 -10.22 -7.71 -0.64
C HIS A 105 -10.41 -6.46 0.23
N ALA A 106 -9.37 -6.01 0.94
CA ALA A 106 -9.43 -4.76 1.70
C ALA A 106 -9.81 -3.57 0.78
N LEU A 107 -9.18 -3.50 -0.39
CA LEU A 107 -9.46 -2.44 -1.36
C LEU A 107 -10.89 -2.51 -1.91
N LEU A 108 -11.45 -3.71 -2.13
CA LEU A 108 -12.85 -3.87 -2.56
C LEU A 108 -13.86 -3.24 -1.58
N MET A 109 -13.54 -3.14 -0.28
CA MET A 109 -14.41 -2.47 0.71
C MET A 109 -14.56 -0.97 0.45
N ALA A 110 -13.66 -0.36 -0.32
CA ALA A 110 -13.71 1.05 -0.65
C ALA A 110 -14.57 1.37 -1.90
N LYS A 111 -15.07 0.35 -2.63
CA LYS A 111 -15.78 0.50 -3.91
C LYS A 111 -16.91 1.52 -3.86
N GLU A 112 -17.77 1.46 -2.84
CA GLU A 112 -18.97 2.31 -2.76
C GLU A 112 -18.65 3.78 -2.43
N VAL A 113 -17.48 4.04 -1.86
CA VAL A 113 -17.07 5.40 -1.42
C VAL A 113 -16.01 6.04 -2.32
N VAL A 114 -15.48 5.30 -3.31
CA VAL A 114 -14.45 5.77 -4.23
C VAL A 114 -14.97 5.73 -5.67
N GLN A 115 -15.31 6.91 -6.19
CA GLN A 115 -15.87 7.07 -7.56
C GLN A 115 -14.92 7.85 -8.50
N GLU A 116 -13.85 8.40 -7.96
CA GLU A 116 -12.77 9.10 -8.66
C GLU A 116 -11.51 8.25 -8.74
N ASN A 117 -10.53 8.68 -9.53
CA ASN A 117 -9.20 8.07 -9.55
C ASN A 117 -8.62 8.08 -8.14
N PHE A 118 -7.89 7.04 -7.77
CA PHE A 118 -7.41 6.88 -6.42
C PHE A 118 -6.04 6.20 -6.33
N ALA A 119 -5.33 6.50 -5.26
CA ALA A 119 -4.15 5.75 -4.89
C ALA A 119 -4.44 4.87 -3.68
N VAL A 120 -3.69 3.76 -3.55
CA VAL A 120 -3.74 2.89 -2.38
C VAL A 120 -2.33 2.69 -1.82
N ILE A 121 -2.24 2.72 -0.48
CA ILE A 121 -1.00 2.52 0.28
C ILE A 121 -1.23 1.63 1.50
N ASN A 122 -0.15 1.09 2.06
CA ASN A 122 -0.16 0.47 3.37
C ASN A 122 -0.03 1.54 4.47
N ALA A 123 -0.69 1.33 5.59
CA ALA A 123 -0.69 2.24 6.74
C ALA A 123 0.63 2.28 7.52
N ASP A 124 1.49 1.28 7.37
CA ASP A 124 2.72 1.10 8.14
C ASP A 124 4.00 1.37 7.34
N ASP A 125 3.86 2.00 6.17
CA ASP A 125 4.93 2.33 5.25
C ASP A 125 5.07 3.84 5.06
N PHE A 126 6.32 4.32 4.97
CA PHE A 126 6.68 5.67 4.57
C PHE A 126 7.12 5.66 3.10
N TYR A 127 6.45 6.44 2.27
CA TYR A 127 6.66 6.46 0.82
C TYR A 127 7.45 7.68 0.34
N GLY A 128 7.42 8.77 1.10
CA GLY A 128 8.07 10.03 0.80
C GLY A 128 7.27 10.94 -0.15
N ARG A 129 7.43 12.24 0.05
CA ARG A 129 6.64 13.29 -0.61
C ARG A 129 6.62 13.19 -2.12
N GLU A 130 7.78 12.97 -2.75
CA GLU A 130 7.91 12.93 -4.21
C GLU A 130 7.01 11.85 -4.83
N ALA A 131 6.89 10.69 -4.18
CA ALA A 131 6.05 9.60 -4.65
C ALA A 131 4.56 10.00 -4.70
N PHE A 132 4.06 10.79 -3.75
CA PHE A 132 2.69 11.30 -3.77
C PHE A 132 2.48 12.36 -4.85
N VAL A 133 3.46 13.24 -5.08
CA VAL A 133 3.40 14.25 -6.15
C VAL A 133 3.31 13.58 -7.52
N GLU A 134 4.19 12.62 -7.79
CA GLU A 134 4.19 11.87 -9.06
C GLU A 134 2.90 11.08 -9.26
N MET A 135 2.40 10.41 -8.21
CA MET A 135 1.16 9.65 -8.28
C MET A 135 -0.05 10.56 -8.52
N ALA A 136 -0.15 11.70 -7.82
CA ALA A 136 -1.23 12.65 -8.00
C ALA A 136 -1.23 13.26 -9.41
N ALA A 137 -0.06 13.65 -9.91
CA ALA A 137 0.10 14.16 -11.26
C ALA A 137 -0.32 13.14 -12.32
N TYR A 138 0.04 11.87 -12.13
CA TYR A 138 -0.37 10.79 -13.01
C TYR A 138 -1.89 10.58 -12.99
N LEU A 139 -2.47 10.42 -11.80
CA LEU A 139 -3.91 10.15 -11.63
C LEU A 139 -4.80 11.28 -12.17
N SER A 140 -4.32 12.54 -12.11
CA SER A 140 -5.07 13.68 -12.64
C SER A 140 -5.18 13.68 -14.17
N GLN A 141 -4.30 12.98 -14.87
CA GLN A 141 -4.24 12.92 -16.34
C GLN A 141 -5.03 11.75 -16.92
N ILE A 142 -5.43 10.77 -16.12
CA ILE A 142 -6.10 9.57 -16.60
C ILE A 142 -7.63 9.77 -16.57
N PRO A 143 -8.36 9.43 -17.66
CA PRO A 143 -9.82 9.35 -17.62
C PRO A 143 -10.28 8.34 -16.56
N VAL A 144 -11.36 8.67 -15.86
CA VAL A 144 -11.87 7.87 -14.73
C VAL A 144 -12.35 6.46 -15.14
N ASP A 145 -12.71 6.29 -16.40
CA ASP A 145 -13.18 5.05 -16.99
C ASP A 145 -12.08 4.27 -17.75
N ALA A 146 -10.84 4.75 -17.72
CA ALA A 146 -9.72 4.08 -18.38
C ALA A 146 -9.23 2.85 -17.59
N ALA A 147 -8.92 1.78 -18.31
CA ALA A 147 -8.21 0.63 -17.74
C ALA A 147 -6.68 0.84 -17.77
N THR A 148 -6.25 2.00 -17.27
CA THR A 148 -4.84 2.39 -17.20
C THR A 148 -4.51 2.75 -15.75
N PHE A 149 -3.53 2.06 -15.18
CA PHE A 149 -3.17 2.11 -13.77
C PHE A 149 -1.72 2.57 -13.59
N GLY A 150 -1.36 2.94 -12.38
CA GLY A 150 -0.01 3.33 -12.01
C GLY A 150 0.56 2.48 -10.88
N MET A 151 1.87 2.31 -10.86
CA MET A 151 2.60 1.70 -9.77
C MET A 151 3.79 2.58 -9.42
N MET A 152 3.91 2.98 -8.16
CA MET A 152 5.12 3.63 -7.68
C MET A 152 6.22 2.59 -7.47
N ALA A 153 7.31 2.75 -8.19
CA ALA A 153 8.45 1.85 -8.17
C ALA A 153 9.51 2.30 -7.17
N TYR A 154 10.13 1.33 -6.52
CA TYR A 154 11.29 1.54 -5.65
C TYR A 154 12.42 0.59 -6.06
N ARG A 155 13.67 0.95 -5.74
CA ARG A 155 14.81 0.06 -5.92
C ARG A 155 14.87 -0.92 -4.75
N LEU A 156 15.10 -2.19 -5.02
CA LEU A 156 15.17 -3.25 -4.01
C LEU A 156 16.12 -2.88 -2.85
N GLU A 157 17.29 -2.33 -3.15
CA GLU A 157 18.29 -1.95 -2.13
C GLU A 157 17.78 -0.90 -1.13
N ASN A 158 16.81 -0.06 -1.54
CA ASN A 158 16.18 0.98 -0.72
C ASN A 158 14.99 0.47 0.10
N THR A 159 14.68 -0.83 0.04
CA THR A 159 13.49 -1.42 0.68
C THR A 159 13.81 -2.56 1.64
N LEU A 160 15.08 -2.78 1.95
CA LEU A 160 15.51 -3.85 2.84
C LEU A 160 15.36 -3.45 4.32
N SER A 161 15.13 -4.45 5.19
CA SER A 161 15.29 -4.32 6.63
C SER A 161 16.68 -4.77 7.05
N VAL A 162 17.24 -4.09 8.04
CA VAL A 162 18.51 -4.51 8.69
C VAL A 162 18.29 -5.62 9.73
N HIS A 163 17.02 -5.86 10.12
CA HIS A 163 16.66 -6.78 11.20
C HIS A 163 16.20 -8.16 10.69
N GLY A 164 16.04 -8.34 9.37
CA GLY A 164 15.59 -9.64 8.85
C GLY A 164 15.38 -9.66 7.33
N SER A 165 14.83 -10.77 6.87
CA SER A 165 14.43 -10.93 5.48
C SER A 165 13.13 -10.16 5.18
N VAL A 166 12.94 -9.80 3.92
CA VAL A 166 11.76 -9.09 3.43
C VAL A 166 11.08 -9.83 2.29
N SER A 167 9.79 -9.55 2.07
CA SER A 167 9.06 -10.01 0.89
C SER A 167 8.79 -8.82 -0.02
N ARG A 168 9.01 -8.99 -1.34
CA ARG A 168 8.86 -7.91 -2.33
C ARG A 168 8.27 -8.42 -3.64
N GLY A 169 7.38 -7.64 -4.22
CA GLY A 169 6.93 -7.84 -5.59
C GLY A 169 8.01 -7.36 -6.57
N ILE A 170 8.81 -8.29 -7.10
CA ILE A 170 9.82 -7.98 -8.11
C ILE A 170 9.12 -7.76 -9.44
N CYS A 171 9.43 -6.64 -10.11
CA CYS A 171 8.76 -6.16 -11.29
C CYS A 171 9.63 -6.32 -12.55
N GLN A 172 9.04 -6.80 -13.63
CA GLN A 172 9.60 -6.67 -14.97
C GLN A 172 8.91 -5.47 -15.66
N VAL A 173 9.72 -4.58 -16.22
CA VAL A 173 9.26 -3.33 -16.83
C VAL A 173 9.69 -3.30 -18.29
N SER A 174 8.77 -2.94 -19.18
CA SER A 174 9.06 -2.74 -20.61
C SER A 174 9.94 -1.51 -20.84
N ARG A 175 10.51 -1.40 -22.05
CA ARG A 175 11.29 -0.20 -22.46
C ARG A 175 10.46 1.08 -22.41
N ASP A 176 9.15 0.98 -22.63
CA ASP A 176 8.21 2.12 -22.62
C ASP A 176 7.71 2.44 -21.20
N GLY A 177 8.23 1.73 -20.17
CA GLY A 177 7.94 1.98 -18.76
C GLY A 177 6.59 1.44 -18.29
N TYR A 178 6.13 0.33 -18.87
CA TYR A 178 4.93 -0.38 -18.40
C TYR A 178 5.31 -1.68 -17.70
N LEU A 179 4.57 -2.01 -16.65
CA LEU A 179 4.71 -3.26 -15.92
C LEU A 179 4.29 -4.44 -16.82
N GLN A 180 5.15 -5.44 -16.93
CA GLN A 180 4.92 -6.66 -17.72
C GLN A 180 4.61 -7.87 -16.84
N GLU A 181 5.24 -7.93 -15.67
CA GLU A 181 5.08 -9.01 -14.71
C GLU A 181 5.41 -8.50 -13.30
N ILE A 182 4.70 -9.01 -12.31
CA ILE A 182 5.04 -8.83 -10.90
C ILE A 182 5.06 -10.19 -10.20
N LYS A 183 6.20 -10.51 -9.58
CA LYS A 183 6.39 -11.78 -8.88
C LYS A 183 6.77 -11.54 -7.43
N GLU A 184 5.95 -12.03 -6.52
CA GLU A 184 6.26 -11.97 -5.09
C GLU A 184 7.43 -12.90 -4.77
N LEU A 185 8.52 -12.34 -4.27
CA LEU A 185 9.64 -13.08 -3.69
C LEU A 185 9.66 -12.85 -2.18
N THR A 186 9.65 -13.95 -1.44
CA THR A 186 9.68 -13.93 0.03
C THR A 186 11.09 -14.25 0.54
N ASN A 187 11.37 -13.82 1.78
CA ASN A 187 12.64 -14.11 2.45
C ASN A 187 13.89 -13.58 1.71
N ILE A 188 13.79 -12.40 1.11
CA ILE A 188 14.91 -11.72 0.46
C ILE A 188 15.81 -11.12 1.53
N LYS A 189 17.13 -11.38 1.43
CA LYS A 189 18.15 -10.84 2.32
C LYS A 189 19.38 -10.38 1.55
N LYS A 190 20.05 -9.35 2.01
CA LYS A 190 21.34 -8.93 1.45
C LYS A 190 22.48 -9.60 2.23
N ILE A 191 23.33 -10.35 1.53
CA ILE A 191 24.53 -10.97 2.09
C ILE A 191 25.73 -10.44 1.32
N GLY A 192 26.50 -9.56 1.95
CA GLY A 192 27.58 -8.82 1.26
C GLY A 192 26.99 -7.94 0.14
N LYS A 193 27.41 -8.18 -1.11
CA LYS A 193 26.91 -7.48 -2.31
C LYS A 193 25.77 -8.21 -3.03
N GLN A 194 25.37 -9.39 -2.58
CA GLN A 194 24.39 -10.23 -3.26
C GLN A 194 23.03 -10.21 -2.56
N PHE A 195 21.97 -10.36 -3.36
CA PHE A 195 20.62 -10.56 -2.88
C PHE A 195 20.25 -12.04 -3.00
N VAL A 196 19.85 -12.64 -1.91
CA VAL A 196 19.54 -14.07 -1.83
C VAL A 196 18.14 -14.27 -1.28
N VAL A 197 17.48 -15.32 -1.73
CA VAL A 197 16.25 -15.82 -1.12
C VAL A 197 16.63 -16.87 -0.10
N GLU A 198 16.32 -16.61 1.17
CA GLU A 198 16.79 -17.44 2.30
C GLU A 198 16.31 -18.90 2.21
N SER A 199 15.11 -19.14 1.67
CA SER A 199 14.53 -20.48 1.53
C SER A 199 15.33 -21.42 0.58
N ILE A 200 16.06 -20.86 -0.38
CA ILE A 200 16.86 -21.63 -1.35
C ILE A 200 18.37 -21.42 -1.17
N HIS A 201 18.78 -20.54 -0.24
CA HIS A 201 20.19 -20.20 0.06
C HIS A 201 21.05 -19.91 -1.19
N ARG A 202 20.41 -19.42 -2.25
CA ARG A 202 21.07 -19.12 -3.53
C ARG A 202 20.81 -17.70 -3.97
N PRO A 203 21.80 -17.01 -4.55
CA PRO A 203 21.57 -15.77 -5.24
C PRO A 203 20.59 -15.97 -6.40
N ILE A 204 19.64 -15.04 -6.54
CA ILE A 204 18.80 -15.04 -7.74
C ILE A 204 19.60 -14.38 -8.85
N LYS A 205 19.85 -15.13 -9.94
CA LYS A 205 20.58 -14.61 -11.11
C LYS A 205 19.84 -13.39 -11.65
N GLY A 206 20.57 -12.26 -11.74
CA GLY A 206 20.03 -10.99 -12.23
C GLY A 206 19.28 -10.14 -11.20
N LEU A 207 19.12 -10.60 -9.94
CA LEU A 207 18.55 -9.79 -8.88
C LEU A 207 19.65 -8.90 -8.28
N GLY A 208 19.66 -7.63 -8.68
CA GLY A 208 20.55 -6.58 -8.15
C GLY A 208 19.81 -5.59 -7.27
N GLY A 209 20.56 -4.69 -6.63
CA GLY A 209 19.99 -3.59 -5.83
C GLY A 209 19.10 -2.65 -6.65
N GLU A 210 19.39 -2.52 -7.93
CA GLU A 210 18.63 -1.72 -8.91
C GLU A 210 17.30 -2.37 -9.34
N ALA A 211 17.03 -3.64 -8.96
CA ALA A 211 15.78 -4.30 -9.32
C ALA A 211 14.58 -3.47 -8.87
N ILE A 212 13.63 -3.30 -9.76
CA ILE A 212 12.38 -2.59 -9.51
C ILE A 212 11.45 -3.44 -8.67
N VAL A 213 10.93 -2.86 -7.59
CA VAL A 213 9.99 -3.53 -6.68
C VAL A 213 8.77 -2.68 -6.41
N SER A 214 7.63 -3.36 -6.23
CA SER A 214 6.41 -2.77 -5.68
C SER A 214 6.47 -2.78 -4.16
N MET A 215 6.09 -1.64 -3.57
CA MET A 215 5.86 -1.47 -2.14
C MET A 215 4.40 -1.21 -1.84
N ASN A 216 3.51 -1.74 -2.68
CA ASN A 216 2.05 -1.63 -2.57
C ASN A 216 1.52 -0.18 -2.64
N PHE A 217 2.24 0.70 -3.36
CA PHE A 217 1.74 2.02 -3.72
C PHE A 217 1.26 2.01 -5.17
N TRP A 218 -0.06 1.93 -5.32
CA TRP A 218 -0.72 1.81 -6.62
C TRP A 218 -1.62 3.00 -6.88
N GLY A 219 -1.81 3.34 -8.15
CA GLY A 219 -2.79 4.29 -8.64
C GLY A 219 -3.79 3.60 -9.56
N PHE A 220 -5.07 3.77 -9.30
CA PHE A 220 -6.14 3.11 -10.02
C PHE A 220 -7.23 4.11 -10.44
N THR A 221 -7.99 3.72 -11.45
CA THR A 221 -9.32 4.26 -11.72
C THR A 221 -10.37 3.36 -11.07
N PRO A 222 -11.63 3.78 -10.89
CA PRO A 222 -12.72 2.92 -10.42
C PRO A 222 -12.90 1.63 -11.22
N LYS A 223 -12.39 1.59 -12.46
CA LYS A 223 -12.39 0.39 -13.32
C LYS A 223 -11.71 -0.81 -12.66
N TYR A 224 -10.77 -0.57 -11.72
CA TYR A 224 -10.15 -1.62 -10.93
C TYR A 224 -11.18 -2.50 -10.21
N PHE A 225 -12.22 -1.90 -9.64
CA PHE A 225 -13.24 -2.65 -8.88
C PHE A 225 -14.05 -3.60 -9.76
N GLU A 226 -14.38 -3.17 -11.00
CA GLU A 226 -15.09 -4.01 -11.97
C GLU A 226 -14.29 -5.27 -12.34
N PHE A 227 -12.96 -5.19 -12.35
CA PHE A 227 -12.10 -6.33 -12.62
C PHE A 227 -11.84 -7.17 -11.36
N ALA A 228 -11.66 -6.52 -10.21
CA ALA A 228 -11.27 -7.19 -8.98
C ALA A 228 -12.39 -8.06 -8.39
N GLU A 229 -13.66 -7.66 -8.53
CA GLU A 229 -14.80 -8.42 -8.00
C GLU A 229 -14.91 -9.83 -8.60
N PRO A 230 -14.97 -10.01 -9.94
CA PRO A 230 -15.02 -11.35 -10.51
C PRO A 230 -13.78 -12.19 -10.18
N PHE A 231 -12.61 -11.55 -10.05
CA PHE A 231 -11.39 -12.26 -9.65
C PHE A 231 -11.44 -12.71 -8.18
N PHE A 232 -12.11 -11.95 -7.31
CA PHE A 232 -12.32 -12.33 -5.93
C PHE A 232 -13.31 -13.49 -5.80
N GLU A 233 -14.40 -13.47 -6.57
CA GLU A 233 -15.35 -14.59 -6.64
C GLU A 233 -14.66 -15.88 -7.08
N GLN A 234 -13.86 -15.83 -8.14
CA GLN A 234 -13.04 -16.96 -8.59
C GLN A 234 -12.06 -17.41 -7.49
N PHE A 235 -11.37 -16.47 -6.85
CA PHE A 235 -10.45 -16.78 -5.75
C PHE A 235 -11.15 -17.49 -4.60
N LEU A 236 -12.35 -17.06 -4.21
CA LEU A 236 -13.14 -17.72 -3.17
C LEU A 236 -13.52 -19.14 -3.55
N ALA A 237 -13.98 -19.36 -4.79
CA ALA A 237 -14.33 -20.69 -5.28
C ALA A 237 -13.13 -21.67 -5.22
N GLU A 238 -11.92 -21.18 -5.50
CA GLU A 238 -10.69 -21.97 -5.53
C GLU A 238 -10.04 -22.16 -4.16
N ASN A 239 -10.23 -21.21 -3.21
CA ASN A 239 -9.40 -21.10 -2.01
C ASN A 239 -10.16 -20.95 -0.68
N ALA A 240 -11.51 -20.95 -0.65
CA ALA A 240 -12.26 -20.71 0.59
C ALA A 240 -11.95 -21.73 1.70
N GLY A 241 -11.62 -22.96 1.35
CA GLY A 241 -11.17 -23.99 2.27
C GLY A 241 -9.76 -23.81 2.83
N GLN A 242 -8.96 -22.91 2.25
CA GLN A 242 -7.58 -22.66 2.65
C GLN A 242 -7.52 -21.49 3.64
N LEU A 243 -7.41 -21.78 4.93
CA LEU A 243 -7.47 -20.78 6.01
C LEU A 243 -6.42 -19.66 5.91
N GLN A 244 -5.34 -19.86 5.18
CA GLN A 244 -4.21 -18.92 5.02
C GLN A 244 -4.17 -18.22 3.67
N ALA A 245 -5.03 -18.58 2.70
CA ALA A 245 -5.04 -17.95 1.38
C ALA A 245 -5.40 -16.47 1.47
N GLU A 246 -4.73 -15.63 0.70
CA GLU A 246 -4.96 -14.18 0.64
C GLU A 246 -5.04 -13.71 -0.81
N PHE A 247 -6.00 -12.82 -1.06
CA PHE A 247 -6.21 -12.16 -2.33
C PHE A 247 -5.47 -10.82 -2.33
N PHE A 248 -4.35 -10.76 -3.02
CA PHE A 248 -3.44 -9.61 -3.01
C PHE A 248 -3.63 -8.70 -4.22
N ILE A 249 -3.44 -7.39 -4.05
CA ILE A 249 -3.43 -6.40 -5.15
C ILE A 249 -2.44 -6.80 -6.26
N PRO A 250 -1.17 -7.16 -5.97
CA PRO A 250 -0.25 -7.59 -7.01
C PRO A 250 -0.77 -8.76 -7.87
N SER A 251 -1.49 -9.71 -7.27
CA SER A 251 -2.06 -10.85 -7.99
C SER A 251 -3.20 -10.45 -8.94
N VAL A 252 -4.01 -9.46 -8.54
CA VAL A 252 -5.04 -8.87 -9.41
C VAL A 252 -4.39 -8.15 -10.59
N VAL A 253 -3.41 -7.32 -10.30
CA VAL A 253 -2.67 -6.55 -11.32
C VAL A 253 -1.99 -7.48 -12.32
N ASP A 254 -1.31 -8.52 -11.85
CA ASP A 254 -0.65 -9.51 -12.73
C ASP A 254 -1.66 -10.20 -13.65
N LYS A 255 -2.80 -10.66 -13.11
CA LYS A 255 -3.89 -11.24 -13.92
C LYS A 255 -4.40 -10.27 -14.98
N LEU A 256 -4.52 -8.98 -14.68
CA LEU A 256 -4.97 -7.95 -15.62
C LEU A 256 -3.97 -7.73 -16.75
N ILE A 257 -2.69 -7.69 -16.44
CA ILE A 257 -1.60 -7.59 -17.44
C ILE A 257 -1.58 -8.82 -18.34
N GLN A 258 -1.62 -10.01 -17.77
CA GLN A 258 -1.59 -11.28 -18.52
C GLN A 258 -2.80 -11.43 -19.47
N LYS A 259 -3.97 -10.95 -19.04
CA LYS A 259 -5.19 -10.94 -19.87
C LYS A 259 -5.28 -9.74 -20.82
N GLN A 260 -4.31 -8.84 -20.81
CA GLN A 260 -4.30 -7.59 -21.58
C GLN A 260 -5.53 -6.70 -21.32
N ASN A 261 -6.11 -6.77 -20.12
CA ASN A 261 -7.28 -6.00 -19.71
C ASN A 261 -6.92 -4.61 -19.21
N ALA A 262 -5.67 -4.39 -18.78
CA ALA A 262 -5.20 -3.09 -18.30
C ALA A 262 -3.72 -2.87 -18.61
N LEU A 263 -3.35 -1.59 -18.71
CA LEU A 263 -1.96 -1.14 -18.74
C LEU A 263 -1.57 -0.58 -17.37
N VAL A 264 -0.36 -0.85 -16.92
CA VAL A 264 0.15 -0.33 -15.65
C VAL A 264 1.45 0.44 -15.89
N LYS A 265 1.38 1.77 -15.79
CA LYS A 265 2.55 2.64 -15.89
C LYS A 265 3.39 2.53 -14.63
N VAL A 266 4.68 2.33 -14.80
CA VAL A 266 5.65 2.36 -13.70
C VAL A 266 6.12 3.79 -13.51
N LEU A 267 5.82 4.35 -12.35
CA LEU A 267 6.23 5.70 -11.93
C LEU A 267 7.50 5.59 -11.09
N HIS A 268 8.38 6.54 -11.23
CA HIS A 268 9.65 6.55 -10.53
C HIS A 268 9.73 7.75 -9.57
N SER A 269 10.32 7.50 -8.41
CA SER A 269 10.61 8.52 -7.42
C SER A 269 12.00 8.30 -6.83
N ASN A 270 12.69 9.38 -6.50
CA ASN A 270 13.93 9.32 -5.73
C ASN A 270 13.67 9.20 -4.22
N ALA A 271 12.42 9.19 -3.80
CA ALA A 271 12.04 9.01 -2.41
C ALA A 271 12.57 7.67 -1.87
N ARG A 272 12.98 7.68 -0.61
CA ARG A 272 13.39 6.47 0.10
C ARG A 272 12.19 5.91 0.84
N TRP A 273 11.86 4.66 0.54
CA TRP A 273 10.89 3.92 1.30
C TRP A 273 11.50 3.42 2.62
N PHE A 274 10.72 3.38 3.68
CA PHE A 274 10.98 2.62 4.89
C PHE A 274 9.65 2.28 5.59
N GLY A 275 9.64 1.21 6.33
CA GLY A 275 8.44 0.74 7.04
C GLY A 275 8.81 0.08 8.36
N VAL A 276 7.81 -0.19 9.19
CA VAL A 276 7.96 -0.91 10.45
C VAL A 276 7.55 -2.37 10.22
N THR A 277 8.44 -3.20 9.70
CA THR A 277 8.21 -4.63 9.53
C THR A 277 8.40 -5.38 10.85
N TYR A 278 9.46 -5.05 11.58
CA TYR A 278 9.79 -5.59 12.91
C TYR A 278 9.69 -4.49 13.95
N GLN A 279 9.42 -4.85 15.21
CA GLN A 279 9.37 -3.87 16.30
C GLN A 279 10.68 -3.08 16.42
N ALA A 280 11.82 -3.72 16.15
CA ALA A 280 13.13 -3.09 16.15
C ALA A 280 13.30 -2.02 15.07
N ASP A 281 12.54 -2.09 13.94
CA ASP A 281 12.58 -1.07 12.90
C ASP A 281 12.06 0.28 13.39
N SER A 282 11.22 0.31 14.43
CA SER A 282 10.62 1.54 14.97
C SER A 282 11.66 2.57 15.41
N VAL A 283 12.78 2.12 15.97
CA VAL A 283 13.89 3.00 16.39
C VAL A 283 14.52 3.69 15.18
N LEU A 284 14.80 2.92 14.13
CA LEU A 284 15.38 3.44 12.89
C LEU A 284 14.41 4.39 12.17
N VAL A 285 13.12 4.05 12.15
CA VAL A 285 12.07 4.89 11.57
C VAL A 285 11.98 6.23 12.31
N ARG A 286 11.97 6.23 13.64
CA ARG A 286 11.97 7.46 14.46
C ARG A 286 13.17 8.35 14.15
N GLU A 287 14.35 7.76 14.04
CA GLU A 287 15.56 8.55 13.71
C GLU A 287 15.48 9.13 12.30
N LYS A 288 15.04 8.36 11.30
CA LYS A 288 14.83 8.87 9.93
C LYS A 288 13.83 10.03 9.91
N ILE A 289 12.70 9.91 10.58
CA ILE A 289 11.70 10.99 10.67
C ILE A 289 12.29 12.23 11.34
N LYS A 290 13.01 12.06 12.44
CA LYS A 290 13.71 13.17 13.10
C LYS A 290 14.66 13.89 12.15
N GLN A 291 15.45 13.15 11.37
CA GLN A 291 16.34 13.76 10.36
C GLN A 291 15.57 14.50 9.27
N LEU A 292 14.44 13.96 8.79
CA LEU A 292 13.59 14.65 7.81
C LEU A 292 13.02 15.97 8.36
N LYS A 293 12.64 16.02 9.64
CA LYS A 293 12.21 17.27 10.31
C LYS A 293 13.36 18.25 10.50
N LEU A 294 14.53 17.79 10.95
CA LEU A 294 15.73 18.63 11.08
C LEU A 294 16.14 19.25 9.74
N ASN A 295 16.02 18.51 8.65
CA ASN A 295 16.29 18.98 7.30
C ASN A 295 15.16 19.84 6.70
N LYS A 296 14.12 20.18 7.49
CA LYS A 296 12.96 21.00 7.08
C LYS A 296 12.16 20.44 5.90
N ILE A 297 12.24 19.13 5.66
CA ILE A 297 11.39 18.43 4.68
C ILE A 297 9.96 18.36 5.23
N TYR A 298 9.81 18.15 6.54
CA TYR A 298 8.56 18.25 7.27
C TYR A 298 8.64 19.33 8.35
N PRO A 299 7.51 19.96 8.71
CA PRO A 299 7.44 20.86 9.85
C PRO A 299 7.62 20.08 11.17
N ASP A 300 7.91 20.78 12.25
CA ASP A 300 8.09 20.18 13.57
C ASP A 300 6.80 19.54 14.08
N ASP A 301 5.63 20.12 13.77
CA ASP A 301 4.29 19.54 13.94
C ASP A 301 3.57 19.55 12.59
N LEU A 302 3.14 18.38 12.12
CA LEU A 302 2.43 18.24 10.83
C LEU A 302 1.06 18.92 10.85
N TRP A 303 0.46 19.04 12.05
CA TRP A 303 -0.94 19.43 12.23
C TRP A 303 -1.15 20.78 12.91
N ALA A 304 -0.09 21.53 13.13
CA ALA A 304 -0.12 22.88 13.69
C ALA A 304 -0.96 23.88 12.85
#